data_b19cb8ec77eaf885d81416ef75fd0393
#
_entry.id   b19cb8ec77eaf885d81416ef75fd0393
#
_cell.length_a   1.000
_cell.length_b   1.000
_cell.length_c   1.000
_cell.angle_alpha   90.00
_cell.angle_beta   90.00
_cell.angle_gamma   90.00
#
_symmetry.space_group_name_H-M   'P 1'
#
loop_
_entity.id
_entity.type
_entity.pdbx_description
1 polymer ?
#
loop_
_entity_poly.entity_id
_entity_poly.type
_entity_poly.pdbx_seq_one_letter_code
_entity_poly.pdbx_strand_id
1 'polypeptide(L)'
;MSFQLIRPDTKIDFIGLKYYAFALSALMILVGAVSLVIKGGPRYGIDFAGGVIIQAKFDAPTSIEAVKKSLEATGLPGLVVQQMGEAKDNDFLIRTSTTDGSSEAVQKTVSASFDTDIPDAKYTYKRIEMVGPKVGEDLRGKALEAMYFAILLIAIYISGRFEHRWMASGIMAAALFAGITALQYINAPQVWLVFGALIITLGLCYFLKLNYALGAIVALIHDVLVTVGIFSILNKEFDLTIIAALLTLIGFSLNDTIIVFDRIRETRGLKTGDSLPAIVNRSVNQTLSRTVLTSGLAFLAVGSLFVFGGQVIHDFALAMLIGIVVGTYSSIYVAAPLVVTLTPPDEDEAQPAPVKAKTA
;
A
#
# COMPACT_ATOMS: atom_id res chain seq x y z
N MET A 1 13.04 30.22 16.12
CA MET A 1 13.41 29.96 14.71
C MET A 1 12.93 28.56 14.40
N SER A 2 11.93 28.39 13.53
CA SER A 2 11.52 27.06 13.07
C SER A 2 12.62 26.54 12.13
N PHE A 3 13.09 25.33 12.35
CA PHE A 3 14.05 24.66 11.46
C PHE A 3 13.35 24.41 10.12
N GLN A 4 13.82 25.08 9.07
CA GLN A 4 13.29 24.93 7.72
C GLN A 4 14.35 24.25 6.85
N LEU A 5 14.06 23.03 6.42
CA LEU A 5 14.98 22.26 5.57
C LEU A 5 15.06 22.84 4.15
N ILE A 6 13.96 23.41 3.67
CA ILE A 6 13.82 24.03 2.35
C ILE A 6 13.48 25.50 2.56
N ARG A 7 14.16 26.38 1.80
CA ARG A 7 13.95 27.83 1.90
C ARG A 7 12.52 28.20 1.51
N PRO A 8 11.86 29.12 2.26
CA PRO A 8 10.47 29.54 1.96
C PRO A 8 10.31 30.19 0.57
N ASP A 9 11.41 30.70 0.01
CA ASP A 9 11.43 31.39 -1.30
C ASP A 9 11.60 30.43 -2.49
N THR A 10 11.57 29.12 -2.26
CA THR A 10 11.69 28.11 -3.32
C THR A 10 10.52 28.24 -4.29
N LYS A 11 10.83 28.34 -5.59
CA LYS A 11 9.83 28.48 -6.68
C LYS A 11 10.04 27.38 -7.70
N ILE A 12 9.70 26.16 -7.33
CA ILE A 12 9.76 25.02 -8.25
C ILE A 12 8.44 24.97 -9.03
N ASP A 13 8.52 24.80 -10.33
CA ASP A 13 7.34 24.64 -11.19
C ASP A 13 6.96 23.15 -11.27
N PHE A 14 6.19 22.68 -10.28
CA PHE A 14 5.70 21.30 -10.22
C PHE A 14 4.65 21.02 -11.32
N ILE A 15 3.78 21.98 -11.60
CA ILE A 15 2.70 21.81 -12.57
C ILE A 15 3.22 21.78 -14.00
N GLY A 16 4.27 22.54 -14.31
CA GLY A 16 4.96 22.47 -15.61
C GLY A 16 5.55 21.09 -15.89
N LEU A 17 5.96 20.37 -14.85
CA LEU A 17 6.52 19.02 -14.96
C LEU A 17 5.46 17.89 -14.96
N LYS A 18 4.16 18.19 -14.87
CA LYS A 18 3.09 17.20 -14.67
C LYS A 18 3.07 16.08 -15.71
N TYR A 19 3.34 16.38 -16.99
CA TYR A 19 3.32 15.36 -18.04
C TYR A 19 4.47 14.37 -17.92
N TYR A 20 5.66 14.83 -17.53
CA TYR A 20 6.80 13.96 -17.24
C TYR A 20 6.54 13.10 -16.01
N ALA A 21 5.93 13.67 -14.98
CA ALA A 21 5.55 12.95 -13.76
C ALA A 21 4.49 11.88 -14.06
N PHE A 22 3.45 12.22 -14.81
CA PHE A 22 2.44 11.23 -15.22
C PHE A 22 3.03 10.11 -16.09
N ALA A 23 3.96 10.45 -17.00
CA ALA A 23 4.65 9.44 -17.80
C ALA A 23 5.52 8.52 -16.93
N LEU A 24 6.24 9.07 -15.95
CA LEU A 24 7.02 8.29 -14.99
C LEU A 24 6.12 7.38 -14.13
N SER A 25 5.02 7.91 -13.62
CA SER A 25 4.01 7.15 -12.85
C SER A 25 3.43 6.01 -13.69
N ALA A 26 3.03 6.30 -14.92
CA ALA A 26 2.50 5.29 -15.83
C ALA A 26 3.55 4.21 -16.15
N LEU A 27 4.81 4.60 -16.34
CA LEU A 27 5.92 3.66 -16.57
C LEU A 27 6.13 2.74 -15.33
N MET A 28 6.16 3.30 -14.12
CA MET A 28 6.31 2.51 -12.89
C MET A 28 5.19 1.49 -12.72
N ILE A 29 3.93 1.92 -12.93
CA ILE A 29 2.77 1.03 -12.87
C ILE A 29 2.84 -0.03 -13.97
N LEU A 30 3.19 0.35 -15.20
CA LEU A 30 3.29 -0.57 -16.33
C LEU A 30 4.35 -1.65 -16.08
N VAL A 31 5.54 -1.28 -15.63
CA VAL A 31 6.62 -2.22 -15.30
C VAL A 31 6.18 -3.19 -14.18
N GLY A 32 5.53 -2.67 -13.14
CA GLY A 32 4.96 -3.50 -12.08
C GLY A 32 3.88 -4.46 -12.58
N ALA A 33 2.96 -3.97 -13.41
CA ALA A 33 1.90 -4.77 -14.02
C ALA A 33 2.45 -5.87 -14.94
N VAL A 34 3.43 -5.55 -15.77
CA VAL A 34 4.13 -6.53 -16.63
C VAL A 34 4.80 -7.61 -15.79
N SER A 35 5.48 -7.23 -14.68
CA SER A 35 6.07 -8.20 -13.76
C SER A 35 5.02 -9.14 -13.16
N LEU A 36 3.87 -8.61 -12.73
CA LEU A 36 2.76 -9.41 -12.21
C LEU A 36 2.20 -10.38 -13.27
N VAL A 37 1.98 -9.90 -14.50
CA VAL A 37 1.44 -10.73 -15.59
C VAL A 37 2.41 -11.86 -15.96
N ILE A 38 3.70 -11.57 -16.10
CA ILE A 38 4.72 -12.59 -16.43
C ILE A 38 4.81 -13.66 -15.34
N LYS A 39 4.63 -13.29 -14.07
CA LYS A 39 4.68 -14.19 -12.92
C LYS A 39 3.35 -14.89 -12.61
N GLY A 40 2.28 -14.60 -13.35
CA GLY A 40 0.96 -15.17 -13.11
C GLY A 40 0.20 -14.60 -11.91
N GLY A 41 0.62 -13.44 -11.41
CA GLY A 41 0.00 -12.74 -10.27
C GLY A 41 0.97 -12.43 -9.13
N PRO A 42 0.47 -11.92 -8.01
CA PRO A 42 1.27 -11.71 -6.80
C PRO A 42 1.63 -13.05 -6.16
N ARG A 43 2.84 -13.13 -5.63
CA ARG A 43 3.29 -14.31 -4.88
C ARG A 43 2.68 -14.26 -3.48
N TYR A 44 1.72 -15.13 -3.22
CA TYR A 44 1.05 -15.19 -1.93
C TYR A 44 1.88 -15.95 -0.89
N GLY A 45 1.98 -15.38 0.31
CA GLY A 45 2.45 -16.07 1.50
C GLY A 45 1.42 -17.10 1.99
N ILE A 46 1.77 -17.87 3.02
CA ILE A 46 0.91 -18.92 3.53
C ILE A 46 -0.44 -18.44 4.08
N ASP A 47 -0.51 -17.19 4.54
CA ASP A 47 -1.76 -16.57 5.03
C ASP A 47 -2.85 -16.59 3.95
N PHE A 48 -2.45 -16.50 2.69
CA PHE A 48 -3.35 -16.42 1.53
C PHE A 48 -3.34 -17.66 0.63
N ALA A 49 -2.19 -18.34 0.51
CA ALA A 49 -2.07 -19.54 -0.29
C ALA A 49 -2.46 -20.81 0.48
N GLY A 50 -2.44 -20.73 1.81
CA GLY A 50 -2.46 -21.89 2.68
C GLY A 50 -1.09 -22.55 2.75
N GLY A 51 -0.89 -23.45 3.72
CA GLY A 51 0.35 -24.17 3.90
C GLY A 51 0.75 -24.32 5.36
N VAL A 52 1.98 -24.78 5.57
CA VAL A 52 2.56 -25.00 6.91
C VAL A 52 3.84 -24.19 7.05
N ILE A 53 3.98 -23.53 8.21
CA ILE A 53 5.25 -22.94 8.67
C ILE A 53 5.77 -23.76 9.83
N ILE A 54 7.05 -24.10 9.78
CA ILE A 54 7.78 -24.71 10.87
C ILE A 54 9.02 -23.86 11.15
N GLN A 55 9.15 -23.37 12.38
CA GLN A 55 10.37 -22.73 12.85
C GLN A 55 11.18 -23.74 13.68
N ALA A 56 12.36 -24.11 13.16
CA ALA A 56 13.26 -25.05 13.77
C ALA A 56 14.56 -24.35 14.18
N LYS A 57 14.95 -24.53 15.44
CA LYS A 57 16.25 -24.06 15.94
C LYS A 57 17.16 -25.27 16.17
N PHE A 58 18.37 -25.20 15.63
CA PHE A 58 19.41 -26.20 15.83
C PHE A 58 20.36 -25.80 16.97
N ASP A 59 20.77 -26.78 17.79
CA ASP A 59 21.71 -26.55 18.89
C ASP A 59 23.16 -26.42 18.40
N ALA A 60 23.50 -27.03 17.25
CA ALA A 60 24.78 -26.97 16.61
C ALA A 60 24.80 -26.01 15.40
N PRO A 61 25.96 -25.41 15.06
CA PRO A 61 26.10 -24.59 13.87
C PRO A 61 25.69 -25.37 12.61
N THR A 62 24.58 -24.92 12.00
CA THR A 62 23.99 -25.57 10.83
C THR A 62 23.89 -24.54 9.71
N SER A 63 24.30 -24.89 8.48
CA SER A 63 24.17 -23.99 7.35
C SER A 63 22.74 -24.08 6.72
N ILE A 64 22.28 -22.98 6.14
CA ILE A 64 21.01 -22.96 5.42
C ILE A 64 20.99 -23.92 4.24
N GLU A 65 22.16 -24.12 3.60
CA GLU A 65 22.34 -25.05 2.48
C GLU A 65 22.14 -26.52 2.93
N ALA A 66 22.62 -26.87 4.11
CA ALA A 66 22.43 -28.22 4.68
C ALA A 66 20.94 -28.48 4.96
N VAL A 67 20.24 -27.53 5.60
CA VAL A 67 18.80 -27.63 5.88
C VAL A 67 18.00 -27.70 4.58
N LYS A 68 18.35 -26.89 3.59
CA LYS A 68 17.70 -26.86 2.30
C LYS A 68 17.85 -28.17 1.53
N LYS A 69 19.07 -28.69 1.48
CA LYS A 69 19.40 -29.93 0.80
C LYS A 69 18.67 -31.13 1.43
N SER A 70 18.63 -31.19 2.76
CA SER A 70 17.89 -32.22 3.48
C SER A 70 16.40 -32.19 3.10
N LEU A 71 15.77 -31.02 3.12
CA LEU A 71 14.35 -30.89 2.86
C LEU A 71 13.96 -31.01 1.38
N GLU A 72 14.84 -30.69 0.43
CA GLU A 72 14.59 -30.89 -1.01
C GLU A 72 14.29 -32.36 -1.35
N ALA A 73 14.92 -33.30 -0.66
CA ALA A 73 14.70 -34.73 -0.83
C ALA A 73 13.30 -35.18 -0.40
N THR A 74 12.60 -34.39 0.42
CA THR A 74 11.26 -34.73 0.91
C THR A 74 10.14 -34.57 -0.13
N GLY A 75 10.39 -33.80 -1.21
CA GLY A 75 9.40 -33.52 -2.25
C GLY A 75 8.25 -32.62 -1.78
N LEU A 76 8.38 -31.91 -0.66
CA LEU A 76 7.35 -30.99 -0.15
C LEU A 76 7.11 -29.86 -1.15
N PRO A 77 5.85 -29.63 -1.60
CA PRO A 77 5.55 -28.63 -2.59
C PRO A 77 5.72 -27.21 -2.04
N GLY A 78 6.27 -26.30 -2.87
CA GLY A 78 6.46 -24.91 -2.49
C GLY A 78 7.43 -24.70 -1.32
N LEU A 79 8.39 -25.62 -1.14
CA LEU A 79 9.35 -25.56 -0.06
C LEU A 79 10.23 -24.29 -0.15
N VAL A 80 10.22 -23.50 0.92
CA VAL A 80 11.07 -22.33 1.12
C VAL A 80 11.73 -22.44 2.49
N VAL A 81 13.05 -22.34 2.53
CA VAL A 81 13.82 -22.32 3.77
C VAL A 81 14.48 -20.95 3.89
N GLN A 82 14.29 -20.29 5.02
CA GLN A 82 14.90 -18.99 5.34
C GLN A 82 15.58 -19.07 6.70
N GLN A 83 16.74 -18.41 6.81
CA GLN A 83 17.41 -18.27 8.08
C GLN A 83 16.81 -17.11 8.87
N MET A 84 16.55 -17.32 10.16
CA MET A 84 15.98 -16.33 11.08
C MET A 84 17.08 -15.78 11.98
N GLY A 85 17.22 -14.46 12.06
CA GLY A 85 18.23 -13.81 12.89
C GLY A 85 19.64 -13.88 12.31
N GLU A 86 20.64 -13.86 13.19
CA GLU A 86 22.05 -13.99 12.78
C GLU A 86 22.41 -15.46 12.49
N ALA A 87 23.43 -15.69 11.66
CA ALA A 87 23.87 -17.05 11.31
C ALA A 87 24.22 -17.92 12.54
N LYS A 88 24.68 -17.30 13.62
CA LYS A 88 25.00 -17.98 14.88
C LYS A 88 23.75 -18.48 15.65
N ASP A 89 22.56 -17.98 15.34
CA ASP A 89 21.34 -18.35 16.05
C ASP A 89 20.82 -19.72 15.63
N ASN A 90 21.26 -20.24 14.47
CA ASN A 90 20.88 -21.53 13.88
C ASN A 90 19.36 -21.75 13.85
N ASP A 91 18.61 -20.68 13.58
CA ASP A 91 17.17 -20.66 13.56
C ASP A 91 16.68 -20.57 12.12
N PHE A 92 15.80 -21.49 11.72
CA PHE A 92 15.34 -21.63 10.34
C PHE A 92 13.82 -21.63 10.28
N LEU A 93 13.29 -20.87 9.35
CA LEU A 93 11.88 -20.85 8.98
C LEU A 93 11.67 -21.69 7.72
N ILE A 94 10.91 -22.76 7.85
CA ILE A 94 10.58 -23.70 6.80
C ILE A 94 9.11 -23.49 6.43
N ARG A 95 8.86 -23.24 5.16
CA ARG A 95 7.50 -23.07 4.64
C ARG A 95 7.25 -24.09 3.55
N THR A 96 6.02 -24.63 3.53
CA THR A 96 5.55 -25.49 2.45
C THR A 96 4.11 -25.20 2.14
N SER A 97 3.73 -25.28 0.86
CA SER A 97 2.35 -25.11 0.40
C SER A 97 1.51 -26.38 0.49
N THR A 98 1.99 -27.38 1.25
CA THR A 98 1.23 -28.63 1.46
C THR A 98 -0.07 -28.32 2.18
N THR A 99 -1.17 -28.70 1.56
CA THR A 99 -2.52 -28.55 2.09
C THR A 99 -3.18 -29.91 2.42
N ASP A 100 -2.59 -31.00 1.91
CA ASP A 100 -3.06 -32.36 2.10
C ASP A 100 -2.33 -32.99 3.28
N GLY A 101 -2.90 -32.85 4.47
CA GLY A 101 -2.37 -33.47 5.68
C GLY A 101 -2.48 -32.58 6.91
N SER A 102 -2.25 -33.17 8.07
CA SER A 102 -2.13 -32.38 9.32
C SER A 102 -0.73 -31.74 9.42
N SER A 103 -0.61 -30.65 10.18
CA SER A 103 0.68 -30.04 10.53
C SER A 103 1.67 -31.09 11.10
N GLU A 104 1.14 -32.09 11.80
CA GLU A 104 1.89 -33.22 12.36
C GLU A 104 2.52 -34.12 11.29
N ALA A 105 1.83 -34.34 10.17
CA ALA A 105 2.37 -35.14 9.05
C ALA A 105 3.56 -34.43 8.40
N VAL A 106 3.44 -33.11 8.17
CA VAL A 106 4.54 -32.29 7.64
C VAL A 106 5.69 -32.24 8.64
N GLN A 107 5.40 -32.06 9.94
CA GLN A 107 6.40 -32.09 11.00
C GLN A 107 7.16 -33.43 11.01
N LYS A 108 6.46 -34.57 10.92
CA LYS A 108 7.11 -35.88 10.86
C LYS A 108 8.02 -36.03 9.65
N THR A 109 7.59 -35.56 8.49
CA THR A 109 8.42 -35.58 7.27
C THR A 109 9.69 -34.75 7.45
N VAL A 110 9.55 -33.54 7.99
CA VAL A 110 10.69 -32.65 8.27
C VAL A 110 11.61 -33.25 9.33
N SER A 111 11.06 -33.84 10.40
CA SER A 111 11.85 -34.51 11.42
C SER A 111 12.64 -35.71 10.87
N ALA A 112 11.97 -36.57 10.09
CA ALA A 112 12.63 -37.72 9.49
C ALA A 112 13.79 -37.34 8.57
N SER A 113 13.64 -36.23 7.83
CA SER A 113 14.71 -35.70 6.98
C SER A 113 15.89 -35.15 7.80
N PHE A 114 15.62 -34.40 8.86
CA PHE A 114 16.66 -33.89 9.73
C PHE A 114 17.42 -35.00 10.45
N ASP A 115 16.70 -35.98 10.97
CA ASP A 115 17.28 -37.13 11.67
C ASP A 115 18.18 -37.99 10.74
N THR A 116 17.85 -38.00 9.43
CA THR A 116 18.60 -38.75 8.43
C THR A 116 19.85 -37.98 7.92
N ASP A 117 19.66 -36.71 7.57
CA ASP A 117 20.67 -35.94 6.84
C ASP A 117 21.54 -35.05 7.74
N ILE A 118 21.04 -34.75 8.99
CA ILE A 118 21.74 -33.90 9.96
C ILE A 118 21.75 -34.58 11.34
N PRO A 119 22.24 -35.84 11.43
CA PRO A 119 22.09 -36.68 12.64
C PRO A 119 22.79 -36.13 13.89
N ASP A 120 23.84 -35.33 13.71
CA ASP A 120 24.62 -34.79 14.82
C ASP A 120 24.03 -33.52 15.42
N ALA A 121 22.99 -32.92 14.82
CA ALA A 121 22.41 -31.68 15.26
C ALA A 121 21.04 -31.92 15.90
N LYS A 122 20.97 -31.74 17.23
CA LYS A 122 19.68 -31.66 17.92
C LYS A 122 18.95 -30.38 17.48
N TYR A 123 17.65 -30.49 17.32
CA TYR A 123 16.78 -29.36 16.95
C TYR A 123 15.53 -29.29 17.83
N THR A 124 14.97 -28.09 17.93
CA THR A 124 13.73 -27.84 18.66
C THR A 124 12.79 -27.03 17.78
N TYR A 125 11.52 -27.44 17.69
CA TYR A 125 10.50 -26.64 17.02
C TYR A 125 10.02 -25.53 17.94
N LYS A 126 10.23 -24.27 17.54
CA LYS A 126 9.75 -23.10 18.29
C LYS A 126 8.32 -22.76 17.95
N ARG A 127 7.92 -22.99 16.67
CA ARG A 127 6.62 -22.60 16.15
C ARG A 127 6.22 -23.55 15.03
N ILE A 128 4.99 -23.99 15.04
CA ILE A 128 4.38 -24.76 13.95
C ILE A 128 3.00 -24.12 13.72
N GLU A 129 2.76 -23.65 12.52
CA GLU A 129 1.50 -23.03 12.13
C GLU A 129 1.03 -23.64 10.83
N MET A 130 -0.27 -23.79 10.72
CA MET A 130 -0.93 -24.27 9.51
C MET A 130 -2.12 -23.38 9.17
N VAL A 131 -2.19 -22.98 7.91
CA VAL A 131 -3.32 -22.27 7.35
C VAL A 131 -3.96 -23.15 6.29
N GLY A 132 -5.22 -23.51 6.49
CA GLY A 132 -5.97 -24.26 5.47
C GLY A 132 -6.27 -23.40 4.24
N PRO A 133 -6.37 -23.97 3.01
CA PRO A 133 -6.56 -23.22 1.76
C PRO A 133 -7.82 -22.35 1.78
N LYS A 134 -8.92 -22.86 2.33
CA LYS A 134 -10.17 -22.11 2.46
C LYS A 134 -10.03 -20.89 3.37
N VAL A 135 -9.30 -21.05 4.48
CA VAL A 135 -9.01 -19.93 5.39
C VAL A 135 -8.15 -18.88 4.69
N GLY A 136 -7.14 -19.30 3.93
CA GLY A 136 -6.31 -18.40 3.14
C GLY A 136 -7.11 -17.63 2.08
N GLU A 137 -8.03 -18.30 1.39
CA GLU A 137 -8.91 -17.65 0.42
C GLU A 137 -9.84 -16.62 1.10
N ASP A 138 -10.44 -16.97 2.24
CA ASP A 138 -11.28 -16.05 3.03
C ASP A 138 -10.49 -14.84 3.53
N LEU A 139 -9.26 -15.07 4.02
CA LEU A 139 -8.38 -13.98 4.49
C LEU A 139 -7.98 -13.04 3.35
N ARG A 140 -7.66 -13.58 2.18
CA ARG A 140 -7.36 -12.78 0.98
C ARG A 140 -8.56 -11.92 0.58
N GLY A 141 -9.75 -12.50 0.62
CA GLY A 141 -10.97 -11.77 0.34
C GLY A 141 -11.19 -10.62 1.31
N LYS A 142 -11.08 -10.87 2.61
CA LYS A 142 -11.22 -9.85 3.65
C LYS A 142 -10.14 -8.76 3.57
N ALA A 143 -8.93 -9.11 3.16
CA ALA A 143 -7.85 -8.14 2.94
C ALA A 143 -8.19 -7.16 1.81
N LEU A 144 -8.70 -7.67 0.68
CA LEU A 144 -9.17 -6.84 -0.44
C LEU A 144 -10.35 -5.96 -0.04
N GLU A 145 -11.31 -6.48 0.72
CA GLU A 145 -12.42 -5.71 1.26
C GLU A 145 -11.93 -4.57 2.16
N ALA A 146 -10.99 -4.85 3.07
CA ALA A 146 -10.45 -3.83 3.97
C ALA A 146 -9.75 -2.70 3.20
N MET A 147 -8.95 -3.02 2.18
CA MET A 147 -8.32 -2.02 1.31
C MET A 147 -9.36 -1.18 0.57
N TYR A 148 -10.38 -1.82 0.03
CA TYR A 148 -11.48 -1.13 -0.65
C TYR A 148 -12.24 -0.21 0.30
N PHE A 149 -12.65 -0.68 1.49
CA PHE A 149 -13.35 0.16 2.47
C PHE A 149 -12.49 1.33 2.94
N ALA A 150 -11.18 1.15 3.11
CA ALA A 150 -10.28 2.23 3.43
C ALA A 150 -10.33 3.34 2.36
N ILE A 151 -10.18 2.98 1.07
CA ILE A 151 -10.25 3.93 -0.05
C ILE A 151 -11.62 4.62 -0.12
N LEU A 152 -12.70 3.86 0.08
CA LEU A 152 -14.07 4.39 0.07
C LEU A 152 -14.30 5.42 1.18
N LEU A 153 -13.95 5.07 2.42
CA LEU A 153 -14.12 5.98 3.57
C LEU A 153 -13.29 7.25 3.38
N ILE A 154 -12.11 7.14 2.79
CA ILE A 154 -11.26 8.26 2.42
C ILE A 154 -11.95 9.13 1.35
N ALA A 155 -12.53 8.54 0.32
CA ALA A 155 -13.26 9.27 -0.73
C ALA A 155 -14.41 10.09 -0.13
N ILE A 156 -15.22 9.48 0.76
CA ILE A 156 -16.30 10.12 1.48
C ILE A 156 -15.78 11.28 2.34
N TYR A 157 -14.71 11.03 3.10
CA TYR A 157 -14.10 12.04 3.96
C TYR A 157 -13.57 13.24 3.17
N ILE A 158 -12.82 13.00 2.09
CA ILE A 158 -12.24 14.06 1.26
C ILE A 158 -13.35 14.88 0.57
N SER A 159 -14.38 14.21 0.01
CA SER A 159 -15.52 14.89 -0.61
C SER A 159 -16.26 15.81 0.38
N GLY A 160 -16.52 15.34 1.60
CA GLY A 160 -17.12 16.15 2.65
C GLY A 160 -16.22 17.30 3.11
N ARG A 161 -14.92 17.02 3.31
CA ARG A 161 -13.93 17.96 3.88
C ARG A 161 -13.57 19.10 2.92
N PHE A 162 -13.33 18.79 1.65
CA PHE A 162 -12.77 19.77 0.70
C PHE A 162 -13.82 20.39 -0.21
N GLU A 163 -14.85 19.65 -0.58
CA GLU A 163 -15.86 20.11 -1.51
C GLU A 163 -17.16 20.54 -0.83
N HIS A 164 -17.26 20.34 0.50
CA HIS A 164 -18.46 20.63 1.31
C HIS A 164 -19.73 19.97 0.78
N ARG A 165 -19.60 18.87 0.03
CA ARG A 165 -20.71 18.18 -0.65
C ARG A 165 -21.11 16.90 0.10
N TRP A 166 -21.55 17.02 1.34
CA TRP A 166 -21.99 15.88 2.15
C TRP A 166 -23.12 15.06 1.51
N MET A 167 -23.99 15.73 0.75
CA MET A 167 -25.02 15.04 -0.05
C MET A 167 -24.39 14.16 -1.14
N ALA A 168 -23.37 14.64 -1.84
CA ALA A 168 -22.67 13.85 -2.85
C ALA A 168 -21.98 12.63 -2.22
N SER A 169 -21.40 12.78 -1.02
CA SER A 169 -20.86 11.67 -0.23
C SER A 169 -21.92 10.65 0.12
N GLY A 170 -23.12 11.09 0.49
CA GLY A 170 -24.28 10.22 0.75
C GLY A 170 -24.75 9.47 -0.50
N ILE A 171 -24.82 10.16 -1.65
CA ILE A 171 -25.15 9.53 -2.95
C ILE A 171 -24.10 8.49 -3.32
N MET A 172 -22.82 8.80 -3.12
CA MET A 172 -21.73 7.88 -3.39
C MET A 172 -21.83 6.61 -2.52
N ALA A 173 -22.09 6.77 -1.23
CA ALA A 173 -22.29 5.64 -0.31
C ALA A 173 -23.49 4.77 -0.72
N ALA A 174 -24.63 5.40 -1.07
CA ALA A 174 -25.83 4.70 -1.51
C ALA A 174 -25.64 3.97 -2.84
N ALA A 175 -24.99 4.61 -3.83
CA ALA A 175 -24.71 4.01 -5.13
C ALA A 175 -23.74 2.83 -5.02
N LEU A 176 -22.75 2.92 -4.14
CA LEU A 176 -21.82 1.82 -3.87
C LEU A 176 -22.52 0.66 -3.16
N PHE A 177 -23.33 0.95 -2.16
CA PHE A 177 -24.15 -0.08 -1.51
C PHE A 177 -25.03 -0.82 -2.53
N ALA A 178 -25.73 -0.10 -3.38
CA ALA A 178 -26.57 -0.68 -4.42
C ALA A 178 -25.76 -1.48 -5.44
N GLY A 179 -24.63 -0.93 -5.91
CA GLY A 179 -23.77 -1.60 -6.89
C GLY A 179 -23.13 -2.88 -6.36
N ILE A 180 -22.62 -2.87 -5.12
CA ILE A 180 -22.06 -4.06 -4.47
C ILE A 180 -23.14 -5.13 -4.25
N THR A 181 -24.32 -4.71 -3.76
CA THR A 181 -25.45 -5.64 -3.57
C THR A 181 -25.87 -6.27 -4.88
N ALA A 182 -25.94 -5.52 -5.97
CA ALA A 182 -26.25 -6.02 -7.31
C ALA A 182 -25.19 -7.04 -7.80
N LEU A 183 -23.90 -6.75 -7.61
CA LEU A 183 -22.81 -7.66 -7.96
C LEU A 183 -22.82 -8.94 -7.10
N GLN A 184 -23.14 -8.81 -5.82
CA GLN A 184 -23.30 -9.97 -4.93
C GLN A 184 -24.50 -10.85 -5.35
N TYR A 185 -25.58 -10.23 -5.79
CA TYR A 185 -26.77 -10.97 -6.25
C TYR A 185 -26.51 -11.86 -7.46
N ILE A 186 -25.59 -11.47 -8.34
CA ILE A 186 -25.14 -12.30 -9.49
C ILE A 186 -23.99 -13.23 -9.12
N ASN A 187 -23.66 -13.41 -7.83
CA ASN A 187 -22.54 -14.22 -7.35
C ASN A 187 -21.20 -13.90 -8.01
N ALA A 188 -20.92 -12.61 -8.27
CA ALA A 188 -19.66 -12.18 -8.85
C ALA A 188 -18.49 -12.56 -7.92
N PRO A 189 -17.37 -13.06 -8.46
CA PRO A 189 -16.16 -13.29 -7.67
C PRO A 189 -15.73 -12.03 -6.92
N GLN A 190 -15.22 -12.18 -5.70
CA GLN A 190 -14.88 -11.07 -4.80
C GLN A 190 -13.93 -10.04 -5.42
N VAL A 191 -13.02 -10.48 -6.28
CA VAL A 191 -12.12 -9.60 -7.04
C VAL A 191 -12.91 -8.61 -7.91
N TRP A 192 -13.97 -9.05 -8.58
CA TRP A 192 -14.83 -8.19 -9.39
C TRP A 192 -15.68 -7.23 -8.58
N LEU A 193 -16.03 -7.60 -7.33
CA LEU A 193 -16.70 -6.69 -6.39
C LEU A 193 -15.80 -5.48 -6.08
N VAL A 194 -14.51 -5.73 -5.78
CA VAL A 194 -13.55 -4.68 -5.46
C VAL A 194 -13.28 -3.79 -6.68
N PHE A 195 -13.02 -4.38 -7.85
CA PHE A 195 -12.81 -3.60 -9.08
C PHE A 195 -14.05 -2.81 -9.49
N GLY A 196 -15.23 -3.42 -9.43
CA GLY A 196 -16.49 -2.74 -9.72
C GLY A 196 -16.73 -1.55 -8.78
N ALA A 197 -16.48 -1.73 -7.51
CA ALA A 197 -16.61 -0.69 -6.51
C ALA A 197 -15.62 0.46 -6.73
N LEU A 198 -14.35 0.17 -7.08
CA LEU A 198 -13.36 1.21 -7.43
C LEU A 198 -13.80 1.98 -8.69
N ILE A 199 -14.28 1.29 -9.73
CA ILE A 199 -14.78 1.93 -10.95
C ILE A 199 -15.99 2.83 -10.66
N ILE A 200 -16.93 2.35 -9.85
CA ILE A 200 -18.10 3.15 -9.43
C ILE A 200 -17.62 4.39 -8.64
N THR A 201 -16.68 4.24 -7.71
CA THR A 201 -16.16 5.35 -6.90
C THR A 201 -15.48 6.40 -7.79
N LEU A 202 -14.59 5.98 -8.68
CA LEU A 202 -13.90 6.89 -9.61
C LEU A 202 -14.89 7.56 -10.56
N GLY A 203 -15.85 6.80 -11.12
CA GLY A 203 -16.90 7.33 -11.99
C GLY A 203 -17.75 8.36 -11.29
N LEU A 204 -18.23 8.07 -10.07
CA LEU A 204 -19.03 9.02 -9.29
C LEU A 204 -18.24 10.28 -8.93
N CYS A 205 -16.97 10.15 -8.52
CA CYS A 205 -16.12 11.31 -8.27
C CYS A 205 -15.98 12.18 -9.51
N TYR A 206 -15.82 11.58 -10.69
CA TYR A 206 -15.71 12.29 -11.96
C TYR A 206 -17.03 12.98 -12.35
N PHE A 207 -18.17 12.25 -12.36
CA PHE A 207 -19.48 12.79 -12.75
C PHE A 207 -20.01 13.84 -11.76
N LEU A 208 -19.74 13.68 -10.48
CA LEU A 208 -20.12 14.65 -9.45
C LEU A 208 -19.12 15.81 -9.35
N LYS A 209 -18.06 15.83 -10.18
CA LYS A 209 -16.99 16.84 -10.17
C LYS A 209 -16.33 16.99 -8.80
N LEU A 210 -16.04 15.88 -8.15
CA LEU A 210 -15.34 15.82 -6.87
C LEU A 210 -13.82 15.75 -7.12
N ASN A 211 -13.24 16.87 -7.59
CA ASN A 211 -11.89 16.91 -8.13
C ASN A 211 -10.81 16.61 -7.08
N TYR A 212 -11.00 17.06 -5.84
CA TYR A 212 -10.09 16.75 -4.73
C TYR A 212 -10.18 15.27 -4.33
N ALA A 213 -11.39 14.73 -4.21
CA ALA A 213 -11.58 13.31 -3.91
C ALA A 213 -11.00 12.43 -5.01
N LEU A 214 -11.26 12.76 -6.27
CA LEU A 214 -10.72 12.01 -7.41
C LEU A 214 -9.20 12.06 -7.46
N GLY A 215 -8.58 13.24 -7.24
CA GLY A 215 -7.13 13.39 -7.18
C GLY A 215 -6.50 12.56 -6.05
N ALA A 216 -7.10 12.57 -4.86
CA ALA A 216 -6.61 11.78 -3.73
C ALA A 216 -6.74 10.27 -3.97
N ILE A 217 -7.89 9.79 -4.49
CA ILE A 217 -8.11 8.36 -4.74
C ILE A 217 -7.15 7.85 -5.81
N VAL A 218 -6.97 8.59 -6.90
CA VAL A 218 -6.03 8.21 -7.96
C VAL A 218 -4.60 8.13 -7.43
N ALA A 219 -4.18 9.08 -6.58
CA ALA A 219 -2.87 9.04 -5.94
C ALA A 219 -2.72 7.82 -5.01
N LEU A 220 -3.73 7.48 -4.20
CA LEU A 220 -3.70 6.30 -3.34
C LEU A 220 -3.64 5.00 -4.14
N ILE A 221 -4.43 4.87 -5.21
CA ILE A 221 -4.37 3.70 -6.11
C ILE A 221 -2.99 3.60 -6.75
N HIS A 222 -2.43 4.73 -7.22
CA HIS A 222 -1.06 4.79 -7.75
C HIS A 222 -0.06 4.26 -6.73
N ASP A 223 -0.10 4.71 -5.48
CA ASP A 223 0.87 4.33 -4.45
C ASP A 223 0.80 2.83 -4.13
N VAL A 224 -0.40 2.28 -4.03
CA VAL A 224 -0.62 0.84 -3.84
C VAL A 224 -0.11 0.06 -5.04
N LEU A 225 -0.46 0.46 -6.26
CA LEU A 225 -0.05 -0.25 -7.48
C LEU A 225 1.47 -0.23 -7.67
N VAL A 226 2.14 0.89 -7.42
CA VAL A 226 3.60 0.99 -7.51
C VAL A 226 4.26 0.11 -6.45
N THR A 227 3.78 0.15 -5.19
CA THR A 227 4.31 -0.69 -4.10
C THR A 227 4.15 -2.18 -4.41
N VAL A 228 2.96 -2.59 -4.85
CA VAL A 228 2.68 -3.98 -5.26
C VAL A 228 3.55 -4.39 -6.46
N GLY A 229 3.74 -3.49 -7.43
CA GLY A 229 4.61 -3.71 -8.58
C GLY A 229 6.06 -3.94 -8.18
N ILE A 230 6.61 -3.11 -7.29
CA ILE A 230 7.99 -3.26 -6.78
C ILE A 230 8.13 -4.58 -6.01
N PHE A 231 7.16 -4.94 -5.17
CA PHE A 231 7.14 -6.23 -4.48
C PHE A 231 7.17 -7.41 -5.46
N SER A 232 6.39 -7.32 -6.55
CA SER A 232 6.44 -8.33 -7.61
C SER A 232 7.83 -8.41 -8.25
N ILE A 233 8.45 -7.27 -8.59
CA ILE A 233 9.78 -7.23 -9.21
C ILE A 233 10.81 -7.87 -8.29
N LEU A 234 10.78 -7.53 -6.99
CA LEU A 234 11.68 -8.06 -5.96
C LEU A 234 11.36 -9.51 -5.54
N ASN A 235 10.33 -10.11 -6.13
CA ASN A 235 9.90 -11.47 -5.84
C ASN A 235 9.52 -11.71 -4.36
N LYS A 236 8.95 -10.67 -3.73
CA LYS A 236 8.50 -10.69 -2.33
C LYS A 236 7.12 -11.31 -2.20
N GLU A 237 6.86 -11.94 -1.06
CA GLU A 237 5.56 -12.56 -0.77
C GLU A 237 4.57 -11.53 -0.21
N PHE A 238 3.29 -11.75 -0.51
CA PHE A 238 2.18 -10.99 0.05
C PHE A 238 1.52 -11.82 1.16
N ASP A 239 1.60 -11.34 2.37
CA ASP A 239 0.97 -11.89 3.57
C ASP A 239 0.10 -10.82 4.26
N LEU A 240 -0.50 -11.15 5.40
CA LEU A 240 -1.31 -10.21 6.18
C LEU A 240 -0.50 -9.01 6.65
N THR A 241 0.79 -9.19 6.90
CA THR A 241 1.69 -8.12 7.35
C THR A 241 1.88 -7.07 6.25
N ILE A 242 2.01 -7.51 5.00
CA ILE A 242 2.11 -6.60 3.85
C ILE A 242 0.79 -5.87 3.60
N ILE A 243 -0.36 -6.54 3.78
CA ILE A 243 -1.66 -5.84 3.71
C ILE A 243 -1.77 -4.76 4.80
N ALA A 244 -1.32 -5.05 6.02
CA ALA A 244 -1.26 -4.05 7.08
C ALA A 244 -0.34 -2.88 6.73
N ALA A 245 0.81 -3.14 6.08
CA ALA A 245 1.69 -2.10 5.55
C ALA A 245 0.98 -1.24 4.50
N LEU A 246 0.29 -1.85 3.53
CA LEU A 246 -0.45 -1.14 2.48
C LEU A 246 -1.58 -0.28 3.05
N LEU A 247 -2.34 -0.79 4.03
CA LEU A 247 -3.37 -0.01 4.71
C LEU A 247 -2.78 1.18 5.49
N THR A 248 -1.65 0.97 6.15
CA THR A 248 -0.92 2.02 6.86
C THR A 248 -0.39 3.07 5.87
N LEU A 249 0.14 2.63 4.73
CA LEU A 249 0.60 3.49 3.65
C LEU A 249 -0.53 4.36 3.10
N ILE A 250 -1.72 3.80 2.87
CA ILE A 250 -2.90 4.56 2.41
C ILE A 250 -3.18 5.73 3.37
N GLY A 251 -3.16 5.49 4.69
CA GLY A 251 -3.36 6.54 5.69
C GLY A 251 -2.22 7.56 5.71
N PHE A 252 -0.97 7.11 5.59
CA PHE A 252 0.21 7.97 5.60
C PHE A 252 0.27 8.88 4.37
N SER A 253 0.11 8.34 3.17
CA SER A 253 0.11 9.09 1.90
C SER A 253 -1.01 10.14 1.86
N LEU A 254 -2.19 9.76 2.37
CA LEU A 254 -3.31 10.68 2.45
C LEU A 254 -3.01 11.92 3.29
N ASN A 255 -2.26 11.78 4.38
CA ASN A 255 -1.92 12.91 5.25
C ASN A 255 -1.19 14.02 4.50
N ASP A 256 -0.21 13.68 3.66
CA ASP A 256 0.52 14.66 2.84
C ASP A 256 -0.39 15.29 1.78
N THR A 257 -1.24 14.49 1.15
CA THR A 257 -2.23 14.97 0.18
C THR A 257 -3.20 15.97 0.82
N ILE A 258 -3.69 15.71 2.03
CA ILE A 258 -4.58 16.62 2.78
C ILE A 258 -3.88 17.95 3.06
N ILE A 259 -2.62 17.94 3.48
CA ILE A 259 -1.84 19.15 3.78
C ILE A 259 -1.73 20.03 2.52
N VAL A 260 -1.42 19.43 1.39
CA VAL A 260 -1.33 20.14 0.11
C VAL A 260 -2.70 20.71 -0.30
N PHE A 261 -3.77 19.92 -0.20
CA PHE A 261 -5.12 20.33 -0.56
C PHE A 261 -5.68 21.43 0.35
N ASP A 262 -5.45 21.34 1.65
CA ASP A 262 -5.82 22.42 2.60
C ASP A 262 -5.11 23.72 2.23
N ARG A 263 -3.82 23.67 1.86
CA ARG A 263 -3.08 24.85 1.43
C ARG A 263 -3.55 25.42 0.10
N ILE A 264 -3.87 24.56 -0.88
CA ILE A 264 -4.47 24.99 -2.16
C ILE A 264 -5.78 25.74 -1.90
N ARG A 265 -6.63 25.18 -1.06
CA ARG A 265 -7.92 25.77 -0.72
C ARG A 265 -7.79 27.10 0.01
N GLU A 266 -6.88 27.17 0.98
CA GLU A 266 -6.56 28.41 1.71
C GLU A 266 -6.08 29.50 0.76
N THR A 267 -5.10 29.19 -0.10
CA THR A 267 -4.51 30.13 -1.07
C THR A 267 -5.58 30.61 -2.09
N ARG A 268 -6.43 29.69 -2.56
CA ARG A 268 -7.56 30.03 -3.45
C ARG A 268 -8.55 30.97 -2.77
N GLY A 269 -8.80 30.78 -1.48
CA GLY A 269 -9.69 31.66 -0.68
C GLY A 269 -9.19 33.11 -0.54
N LEU A 270 -7.89 33.36 -0.74
CA LEU A 270 -7.32 34.71 -0.68
C LEU A 270 -7.66 35.60 -1.91
N LYS A 271 -8.24 35.03 -2.97
CA LYS A 271 -8.67 35.73 -4.20
C LYS A 271 -7.59 36.64 -4.79
N THR A 272 -6.39 36.14 -4.94
CA THR A 272 -5.24 36.88 -5.46
C THR A 272 -5.31 37.19 -6.96
N GLY A 273 -6.32 36.66 -7.68
CA GLY A 273 -6.42 36.75 -9.15
C GLY A 273 -5.44 35.85 -9.90
N ASP A 274 -4.71 34.98 -9.18
CA ASP A 274 -3.79 34.02 -9.78
C ASP A 274 -4.57 32.85 -10.42
N SER A 275 -4.04 32.30 -11.50
CA SER A 275 -4.58 31.08 -12.11
C SER A 275 -4.43 29.87 -11.19
N LEU A 276 -5.32 28.86 -11.31
CA LEU A 276 -5.25 27.64 -10.50
C LEU A 276 -3.88 26.94 -10.56
N PRO A 277 -3.20 26.82 -11.71
CA PRO A 277 -1.84 26.29 -11.76
C PRO A 277 -0.84 27.08 -10.88
N ALA A 278 -0.92 28.41 -10.88
CA ALA A 278 -0.06 29.26 -10.06
C ALA A 278 -0.36 29.10 -8.56
N ILE A 279 -1.64 29.00 -8.19
CA ILE A 279 -2.09 28.75 -6.81
C ILE A 279 -1.55 27.40 -6.34
N VAL A 280 -1.70 26.34 -7.13
CA VAL A 280 -1.23 24.99 -6.79
C VAL A 280 0.29 24.94 -6.65
N ASN A 281 1.03 25.52 -7.61
CA ASN A 281 2.50 25.62 -7.50
C ASN A 281 2.95 26.34 -6.22
N ARG A 282 2.32 27.47 -5.89
CA ARG A 282 2.60 28.21 -4.66
C ARG A 282 2.30 27.35 -3.43
N SER A 283 1.15 26.69 -3.38
CA SER A 283 0.72 25.88 -2.25
C SER A 283 1.65 24.69 -1.99
N VAL A 284 2.06 23.99 -3.05
CA VAL A 284 3.02 22.88 -2.96
C VAL A 284 4.37 23.39 -2.46
N ASN A 285 4.92 24.48 -3.00
CA ASN A 285 6.19 25.03 -2.52
C ASN A 285 6.13 25.43 -1.04
N GLN A 286 5.01 25.98 -0.57
CA GLN A 286 4.83 26.39 0.83
C GLN A 286 4.73 25.22 1.80
N THR A 287 4.17 24.08 1.36
CA THR A 287 4.05 22.87 2.17
C THR A 287 5.25 21.95 2.07
N LEU A 288 6.11 22.13 1.07
CA LEU A 288 7.20 21.21 0.71
C LEU A 288 8.14 20.92 1.88
N SER A 289 8.56 21.95 2.63
CA SER A 289 9.45 21.77 3.79
C SER A 289 8.83 20.90 4.87
N ARG A 290 7.52 21.03 5.11
CA ARG A 290 6.79 20.21 6.08
C ARG A 290 6.66 18.78 5.58
N THR A 291 6.24 18.57 4.34
CA THR A 291 6.09 17.25 3.73
C THR A 291 7.41 16.47 3.73
N VAL A 292 8.51 17.10 3.27
CA VAL A 292 9.83 16.45 3.26
C VAL A 292 10.33 16.14 4.68
N LEU A 293 10.05 17.00 5.66
CA LEU A 293 10.45 16.75 7.04
C LEU A 293 9.64 15.59 7.66
N THR A 294 8.31 15.59 7.51
CA THR A 294 7.45 14.55 8.07
C THR A 294 7.73 13.18 7.45
N SER A 295 7.81 13.12 6.12
CA SER A 295 8.11 11.89 5.38
C SER A 295 9.55 11.44 5.61
N GLY A 296 10.51 12.38 5.72
CA GLY A 296 11.90 12.08 6.03
C GLY A 296 12.08 11.46 7.42
N LEU A 297 11.41 12.01 8.44
CA LEU A 297 11.46 11.43 9.80
C LEU A 297 10.81 10.04 9.84
N ALA A 298 9.67 9.85 9.17
CA ALA A 298 9.03 8.55 9.06
C ALA A 298 9.92 7.55 8.31
N PHE A 299 10.57 7.98 7.22
CA PHE A 299 11.52 7.17 6.46
C PHE A 299 12.70 6.71 7.31
N LEU A 300 13.27 7.60 8.13
CA LEU A 300 14.36 7.24 9.06
C LEU A 300 13.90 6.25 10.14
N ALA A 301 12.73 6.47 10.72
CA ALA A 301 12.17 5.56 11.73
C ALA A 301 11.92 4.16 11.15
N VAL A 302 11.26 4.08 9.98
CA VAL A 302 11.01 2.80 9.30
C VAL A 302 12.31 2.21 8.75
N GLY A 303 13.25 3.05 8.31
CA GLY A 303 14.59 2.63 7.88
C GLY A 303 15.37 1.94 9.02
N SER A 304 15.24 2.41 10.25
CA SER A 304 15.83 1.74 11.41
C SER A 304 15.19 0.36 11.64
N LEU A 305 13.87 0.24 11.46
CA LEU A 305 13.18 -1.05 11.51
C LEU A 305 13.64 -2.00 10.38
N PHE A 306 13.86 -1.48 9.18
CA PHE A 306 14.35 -2.26 8.05
C PHE A 306 15.75 -2.84 8.32
N VAL A 307 16.64 -2.05 8.94
CA VAL A 307 18.02 -2.45 9.20
C VAL A 307 18.15 -3.32 10.45
N PHE A 308 17.42 -3.00 11.53
CA PHE A 308 17.59 -3.60 12.84
C PHE A 308 16.42 -4.47 13.31
N GLY A 309 15.28 -4.44 12.62
CA GLY A 309 14.04 -5.07 13.05
C GLY A 309 13.97 -6.59 12.85
N GLY A 310 14.99 -7.19 12.25
CA GLY A 310 15.01 -8.63 11.97
C GLY A 310 14.08 -9.03 10.83
N GLN A 311 14.11 -10.32 10.47
CA GLN A 311 13.48 -10.82 9.24
C GLN A 311 11.93 -10.76 9.26
N VAL A 312 11.31 -10.88 10.44
CA VAL A 312 9.83 -10.92 10.55
C VAL A 312 9.18 -9.63 10.09
N ILE A 313 9.78 -8.48 10.42
CA ILE A 313 9.24 -7.16 10.07
C ILE A 313 9.97 -6.48 8.90
N HIS A 314 10.99 -7.15 8.34
CA HIS A 314 11.81 -6.61 7.25
C HIS A 314 10.97 -6.25 6.02
N ASP A 315 10.10 -7.15 5.56
CA ASP A 315 9.30 -6.92 4.35
C ASP A 315 8.17 -5.90 4.62
N PHE A 316 7.62 -5.85 5.84
CA PHE A 316 6.74 -4.75 6.27
C PHE A 316 7.46 -3.39 6.19
N ALA A 317 8.65 -3.31 6.76
CA ALA A 317 9.44 -2.09 6.73
C ALA A 317 9.81 -1.68 5.28
N LEU A 318 10.16 -2.66 4.43
CA LEU A 318 10.40 -2.43 3.01
C LEU A 318 9.17 -1.83 2.31
N ALA A 319 7.98 -2.41 2.51
CA ALA A 319 6.73 -1.90 1.95
C ALA A 319 6.48 -0.46 2.38
N MET A 320 6.66 -0.18 3.67
CA MET A 320 6.50 1.16 4.22
C MET A 320 7.53 2.16 3.67
N LEU A 321 8.81 1.78 3.52
CA LEU A 321 9.84 2.64 2.93
C LEU A 321 9.52 3.03 1.49
N ILE A 322 9.15 2.03 0.66
CA ILE A 322 8.70 2.26 -0.71
C ILE A 322 7.50 3.20 -0.70
N GLY A 323 6.52 2.89 0.14
CA GLY A 323 5.28 3.63 0.21
C GLY A 323 5.45 5.08 0.67
N ILE A 324 6.33 5.37 1.64
CA ILE A 324 6.64 6.74 2.08
C ILE A 324 7.22 7.56 0.93
N VAL A 325 8.15 7.00 0.16
CA VAL A 325 8.77 7.68 -0.99
C VAL A 325 7.73 7.93 -2.09
N VAL A 326 6.98 6.89 -2.44
CA VAL A 326 5.97 6.95 -3.51
C VAL A 326 4.81 7.86 -3.12
N GLY A 327 4.33 7.82 -1.86
CA GLY A 327 3.24 8.67 -1.36
C GLY A 327 3.63 10.14 -1.27
N THR A 328 4.89 10.43 -0.90
CA THR A 328 5.41 11.82 -0.93
C THR A 328 5.49 12.34 -2.36
N TYR A 329 5.94 11.50 -3.30
CA TYR A 329 5.94 11.83 -4.72
C TYR A 329 4.52 12.05 -5.25
N SER A 330 3.59 11.16 -4.95
CA SER A 330 2.24 11.17 -5.52
C SER A 330 1.40 12.34 -5.05
N SER A 331 1.54 12.79 -3.79
CA SER A 331 0.84 13.97 -3.28
C SER A 331 1.21 15.24 -4.06
N ILE A 332 2.47 15.36 -4.49
CA ILE A 332 3.01 16.53 -5.20
C ILE A 332 2.78 16.43 -6.71
N TYR A 333 3.05 15.24 -7.30
CA TYR A 333 3.14 15.06 -8.75
C TYR A 333 1.97 14.30 -9.37
N VAL A 334 1.08 13.71 -8.55
CA VAL A 334 -0.13 13.03 -9.03
C VAL A 334 -1.38 13.74 -8.52
N ALA A 335 -1.58 13.83 -7.20
CA ALA A 335 -2.81 14.38 -6.62
C ALA A 335 -3.01 15.85 -6.97
N ALA A 336 -2.01 16.71 -6.70
CA ALA A 336 -2.13 18.16 -6.93
C ALA A 336 -2.27 18.52 -8.42
N PRO A 337 -1.50 17.96 -9.36
CA PRO A 337 -1.70 18.22 -10.79
C PRO A 337 -3.01 17.69 -11.36
N LEU A 338 -3.56 16.60 -10.80
CA LEU A 338 -4.88 16.11 -11.21
C LEU A 338 -5.98 17.10 -10.88
N VAL A 339 -5.95 17.75 -9.72
CA VAL A 339 -6.92 18.81 -9.38
C VAL A 339 -6.89 19.93 -10.42
N VAL A 340 -5.70 20.34 -10.87
CA VAL A 340 -5.56 21.36 -11.93
C VAL A 340 -6.14 20.87 -13.25
N THR A 341 -5.87 19.61 -13.61
CA THR A 341 -6.28 19.06 -14.91
C THR A 341 -7.78 18.81 -15.00
N LEU A 342 -8.41 18.49 -13.87
CA LEU A 342 -9.83 18.17 -13.77
C LEU A 342 -10.75 19.38 -13.51
N THR A 343 -10.17 20.52 -13.11
CA THR A 343 -10.96 21.75 -12.85
C THR A 343 -10.99 22.60 -14.14
N PRO A 344 -12.17 22.82 -14.74
CA PRO A 344 -12.31 23.66 -15.92
C PRO A 344 -11.92 25.12 -15.61
N PRO A 345 -11.38 25.87 -16.59
CA PRO A 345 -11.00 27.27 -16.42
C PRO A 345 -12.17 28.19 -15.94
N ASP A 346 -13.38 27.91 -16.40
CA ASP A 346 -14.58 28.71 -16.08
C ASP A 346 -15.04 28.53 -14.62
N GLU A 347 -14.70 27.41 -13.96
CA GLU A 347 -14.99 27.19 -12.54
C GLU A 347 -13.94 27.84 -11.61
N ASP A 348 -12.85 28.31 -12.17
CA ASP A 348 -11.80 29.03 -11.43
C ASP A 348 -12.29 30.42 -10.99
N GLU A 349 -13.15 31.06 -11.80
CA GLU A 349 -13.71 32.39 -11.52
C GLU A 349 -14.98 32.39 -10.65
N ALA A 350 -15.68 31.25 -10.54
CA ALA A 350 -17.06 31.17 -10.06
C ALA A 350 -17.27 30.89 -8.56
N GLN A 351 -16.21 30.71 -7.73
CA GLN A 351 -16.44 30.44 -6.30
C GLN A 351 -16.74 31.72 -5.51
N PRO A 352 -17.93 31.82 -4.83
CA PRO A 352 -18.29 33.00 -4.04
C PRO A 352 -17.33 33.18 -2.85
N ALA A 353 -17.09 34.44 -2.51
CA ALA A 353 -16.28 34.82 -1.35
C ALA A 353 -16.78 34.12 -0.08
N PRO A 354 -15.88 33.67 0.83
CA PRO A 354 -16.31 33.24 2.14
C PRO A 354 -17.08 34.39 2.81
N VAL A 355 -18.30 34.07 3.26
CA VAL A 355 -19.11 35.01 4.05
C VAL A 355 -18.26 35.39 5.26
N LYS A 356 -17.88 36.68 5.35
CA LYS A 356 -17.23 37.22 6.53
C LYS A 356 -18.13 36.91 7.72
N ALA A 357 -17.66 36.12 8.67
CA ALA A 357 -18.32 35.98 9.95
C ALA A 357 -18.46 37.41 10.51
N LYS A 358 -19.69 37.86 10.66
CA LYS A 358 -19.98 39.08 11.41
C LYS A 358 -19.52 38.80 12.83
N THR A 359 -18.41 39.42 13.19
CA THR A 359 -18.03 39.56 14.60
C THR A 359 -19.15 40.38 15.27
N ALA A 360 -19.92 39.68 16.11
CA ALA A 360 -20.80 40.31 17.10
C ALA A 360 -20.01 40.47 18.39
#